data_abc7458f33bb97c9b51de6d8208cae31
#
_entry.id   abc7458f33bb97c9b51de6d8208cae31
#
_cell.length_a   1.000
_cell.length_b   1.000
_cell.length_c   1.000
_cell.angle_alpha   90.00
_cell.angle_beta   90.00
_cell.angle_gamma   90.00
#
_symmetry.space_group_name_H-M   'P 1'
#
loop_
_entity.id
_entity.type
_entity.pdbx_description
1 polymer ?
#
loop_
_entity_poly.entity_id
_entity_poly.type
_entity_poly.pdbx_seq_one_letter_code
_entity_poly.pdbx_strand_id
1 'polypeptide(L)'
;AWNNCGAEALVIRTLPNDNSKQSRQYSNTNPPYLHHEAAAWMAEQNIKHLLLDLPSVDREQDGGKLLAHNAFWNTAKEIRYDCTISEMIFVPDHIADGLYLLNIQITALENDASPSKPLLFQLTKK
;
A
#
# COMPACT_ATOMS: atom_id res chain seq x y z
N ALA A 1 1.87 21.04 3.00
CA ALA A 1 2.59 20.45 1.86
C ALA A 1 3.16 19.10 2.29
N TRP A 2 3.06 18.09 1.45
CA TRP A 2 3.69 16.79 1.66
C TRP A 2 5.21 16.95 1.76
N ASN A 3 5.78 16.42 2.82
CA ASN A 3 7.23 16.30 2.97
C ASN A 3 7.52 14.86 3.41
N ASN A 4 8.00 14.04 2.49
CA ASN A 4 8.25 12.62 2.77
C ASN A 4 9.46 12.37 3.70
N CYS A 5 10.18 13.41 4.10
CA CYS A 5 11.37 13.30 4.96
C CYS A 5 12.39 12.24 4.49
N GLY A 6 12.39 11.92 3.19
CA GLY A 6 13.20 10.83 2.64
C GLY A 6 12.64 9.43 2.89
N ALA A 7 11.37 9.31 3.30
CA ALA A 7 10.73 7.99 3.48
C ALA A 7 10.57 7.27 2.13
N GLU A 8 10.95 6.01 2.09
CA GLU A 8 10.79 5.15 0.91
C GLU A 8 9.49 4.33 0.94
N ALA A 9 8.80 4.30 2.06
CA ALA A 9 7.54 3.58 2.24
C ALA A 9 6.42 4.52 2.68
N LEU A 10 5.21 4.25 2.21
CA LEU A 10 3.98 4.91 2.62
C LEU A 10 2.96 3.87 3.07
N VAL A 11 2.53 4.00 4.32
CA VAL A 11 1.45 3.18 4.91
C VAL A 11 0.19 4.02 5.00
N ILE A 12 -0.87 3.58 4.34
CA ILE A 12 -2.16 4.26 4.29
C ILE A 12 -3.19 3.49 5.11
N ARG A 13 -3.78 4.18 6.08
CA ARG A 13 -4.94 3.72 6.84
C ARG A 13 -6.16 4.53 6.42
N THR A 14 -7.18 3.87 5.89
CA THR A 14 -8.43 4.53 5.49
C THR A 14 -9.41 4.62 6.66
N LEU A 15 -10.31 5.60 6.60
CA LEU A 15 -11.36 5.79 7.59
C LEU A 15 -12.75 5.45 7.01
N PRO A 16 -13.69 4.94 7.83
CA PRO A 16 -13.53 4.56 9.25
C PRO A 16 -12.61 3.34 9.42
N ASN A 17 -11.81 3.31 10.49
CA ASN A 17 -10.88 2.24 10.77
C ASN A 17 -11.39 1.34 11.91
N ASP A 18 -12.42 0.58 11.65
CA ASP A 18 -12.96 -0.37 12.63
C ASP A 18 -12.39 -1.79 12.45
N ASN A 19 -12.44 -2.56 13.51
CA ASN A 19 -11.87 -3.92 13.54
C ASN A 19 -12.52 -4.89 12.53
N SER A 20 -13.69 -4.56 11.98
CA SER A 20 -14.35 -5.40 10.97
C SER A 20 -13.53 -5.53 9.69
N LYS A 21 -12.62 -4.59 9.42
CA LYS A 21 -11.71 -4.68 8.26
C LYS A 21 -10.91 -5.97 8.25
N GLN A 22 -10.54 -6.51 9.41
CA GLN A 22 -9.73 -7.73 9.52
C GLN A 22 -10.46 -9.02 9.09
N SER A 23 -11.80 -8.97 9.03
CA SER A 23 -12.62 -10.14 8.65
C SER A 23 -13.63 -9.83 7.56
N ARG A 24 -13.60 -8.62 7.01
CA ARG A 24 -14.56 -8.18 6.01
C ARG A 24 -14.38 -8.94 4.69
N GLN A 25 -15.51 -9.41 4.16
CA GLN A 25 -15.54 -9.97 2.81
C GLN A 25 -15.77 -8.85 1.82
N TYR A 26 -14.80 -8.60 0.95
CA TYR A 26 -14.84 -7.49 -0.01
C TYR A 26 -15.38 -7.87 -1.39
N SER A 27 -15.34 -9.15 -1.76
CA SER A 27 -15.75 -9.62 -3.08
C SER A 27 -17.18 -9.21 -3.42
N ASN A 28 -17.37 -8.62 -4.59
CA ASN A 28 -18.62 -8.10 -5.11
C ASN A 28 -19.27 -6.96 -4.29
N THR A 29 -18.47 -6.22 -3.51
CA THR A 29 -18.95 -5.09 -2.71
C THR A 29 -18.56 -3.73 -3.27
N ASN A 30 -17.81 -3.70 -4.37
CA ASN A 30 -17.23 -2.48 -4.95
C ASN A 30 -16.51 -1.62 -3.88
N PRO A 31 -15.50 -2.18 -3.23
CA PRO A 31 -14.78 -1.50 -2.15
C PRO A 31 -14.08 -0.24 -2.65
N PRO A 32 -13.70 0.68 -1.73
CA PRO A 32 -12.84 1.80 -2.08
C PRO A 32 -11.52 1.34 -2.71
N TYR A 33 -10.96 2.18 -3.54
CA TYR A 33 -9.70 1.93 -4.25
C TYR A 33 -8.89 3.23 -4.36
N LEU A 34 -7.63 3.12 -4.77
CA LEU A 34 -6.75 4.26 -4.97
C LEU A 34 -6.90 4.80 -6.41
N HIS A 35 -7.06 6.12 -6.54
CA HIS A 35 -7.06 6.72 -7.88
C HIS A 35 -5.66 6.62 -8.51
N HIS A 36 -5.58 6.27 -9.78
CA HIS A 36 -4.30 6.05 -10.46
C HIS A 36 -3.38 7.28 -10.49
N GLU A 37 -3.94 8.49 -10.52
CA GLU A 37 -3.14 9.72 -10.41
C GLU A 37 -2.46 9.85 -9.04
N ALA A 38 -3.10 9.39 -7.96
CA ALA A 38 -2.47 9.35 -6.65
C ALA A 38 -1.33 8.32 -6.62
N ALA A 39 -1.51 7.16 -7.25
CA ALA A 39 -0.46 6.16 -7.38
C ALA A 39 0.73 6.67 -8.21
N ALA A 40 0.47 7.38 -9.32
CA ALA A 40 1.50 8.03 -10.12
C ALA A 40 2.27 9.08 -9.31
N TRP A 41 1.56 9.93 -8.58
CA TRP A 41 2.17 10.94 -7.71
C TRP A 41 3.07 10.30 -6.63
N MET A 42 2.64 9.20 -6.01
CA MET A 42 3.46 8.46 -5.04
C MET A 42 4.75 7.94 -5.68
N ALA A 43 4.67 7.43 -6.91
CA ALA A 43 5.83 7.01 -7.67
C ALA A 43 6.80 8.18 -7.96
N GLU A 44 6.28 9.36 -8.33
CA GLU A 44 7.05 10.58 -8.52
C GLU A 44 7.72 11.08 -7.23
N GLN A 45 7.10 10.83 -6.06
CA GLN A 45 7.69 11.12 -4.76
C GLN A 45 8.74 10.06 -4.33
N ASN A 46 9.10 9.15 -5.20
CA ASN A 46 10.05 8.05 -4.95
C ASN A 46 9.62 7.10 -3.80
N ILE A 47 8.33 6.94 -3.60
CA ILE A 47 7.80 5.91 -2.70
C ILE A 47 8.00 4.55 -3.38
N LYS A 48 8.77 3.68 -2.75
CA LYS A 48 9.06 2.32 -3.25
C LYS A 48 8.08 1.28 -2.72
N HIS A 49 7.62 1.45 -1.48
CA HIS A 49 6.75 0.48 -0.83
C HIS A 49 5.45 1.14 -0.43
N LEU A 50 4.37 0.79 -1.11
CA LEU A 50 3.01 1.25 -0.81
C LEU A 50 2.27 0.16 -0.05
N LEU A 51 1.75 0.48 1.14
CA LEU A 51 0.95 -0.43 1.95
C LEU A 51 -0.40 0.22 2.26
N LEU A 52 -1.50 -0.50 2.09
CA LEU A 52 -2.83 0.04 2.39
C LEU A 52 -3.78 -1.05 2.90
N ASP A 53 -4.79 -0.60 3.63
CA ASP A 53 -5.81 -1.44 4.25
C ASP A 53 -7.04 -1.68 3.35
N LEU A 54 -6.87 -1.53 2.05
CA LEU A 54 -7.88 -1.84 1.04
C LEU A 54 -7.59 -3.20 0.40
N PRO A 55 -8.61 -3.85 -0.18
CA PRO A 55 -8.43 -5.15 -0.83
C PRO A 55 -7.65 -5.07 -2.13
N SER A 56 -7.62 -3.90 -2.76
CA SER A 56 -6.79 -3.61 -3.93
C SER A 56 -6.53 -2.11 -4.06
N VAL A 57 -5.40 -1.74 -4.68
CA VAL A 57 -5.17 -0.37 -5.14
C VAL A 57 -6.06 -0.03 -6.32
N ASP A 58 -6.49 -1.02 -7.10
CA ASP A 58 -7.39 -0.81 -8.23
C ASP A 58 -8.85 -1.11 -7.89
N ARG A 59 -9.73 -0.63 -8.75
CA ARG A 59 -11.16 -0.90 -8.67
C ARG A 59 -11.43 -2.39 -8.86
N GLU A 60 -12.34 -2.97 -8.07
CA GLU A 60 -12.69 -4.39 -8.14
C GLU A 60 -13.08 -4.84 -9.56
N GLN A 61 -13.83 -4.02 -10.28
CA GLN A 61 -14.22 -4.28 -11.67
C GLN A 61 -13.71 -3.15 -12.57
N ASP A 62 -12.51 -3.30 -13.08
CA ASP A 62 -11.84 -2.34 -13.95
C ASP A 62 -11.62 -2.86 -15.38
N GLY A 63 -12.09 -4.06 -15.67
CA GLY A 63 -11.87 -4.72 -16.95
C GLY A 63 -10.43 -5.18 -17.17
N GLY A 64 -9.68 -5.40 -16.11
CA GLY A 64 -8.28 -5.84 -16.14
C GLY A 64 -7.29 -4.71 -16.48
N LYS A 65 -7.69 -3.46 -16.35
CA LYS A 65 -6.84 -2.31 -16.69
C LYS A 65 -5.72 -2.05 -15.70
N LEU A 66 -5.93 -2.39 -14.41
CA LEU A 66 -4.95 -2.25 -13.32
C LEU A 66 -4.26 -0.87 -13.32
N LEU A 67 -5.07 0.19 -13.41
CA LEU A 67 -4.56 1.55 -13.65
C LEU A 67 -3.64 2.06 -12.54
N ALA A 68 -3.98 1.79 -11.28
CA ALA A 68 -3.17 2.23 -10.14
C ALA A 68 -1.90 1.38 -9.98
N HIS A 69 -1.98 0.06 -10.19
CA HIS A 69 -0.79 -0.80 -10.26
C HIS A 69 0.17 -0.33 -11.33
N ASN A 70 -0.33 -0.15 -12.55
CA ASN A 70 0.48 0.27 -13.69
C ASN A 70 1.10 1.66 -13.48
N ALA A 71 0.35 2.59 -12.87
CA ALA A 71 0.85 3.93 -12.56
C ALA A 71 1.96 3.89 -11.49
N PHE A 72 1.77 3.10 -10.44
CA PHE A 72 2.76 2.97 -9.37
C PHE A 72 4.05 2.27 -9.84
N TRP A 73 3.94 1.19 -10.61
CA TRP A 73 5.09 0.47 -11.17
C TRP A 73 5.65 1.08 -12.46
N ASN A 74 5.01 2.11 -13.01
CA ASN A 74 5.42 2.80 -14.24
C ASN A 74 5.58 1.86 -15.43
N THR A 75 4.67 0.91 -15.60
CA THR A 75 4.78 -0.18 -16.58
C THR A 75 4.80 0.29 -18.04
N ALA A 76 4.28 1.49 -18.32
CA ALA A 76 4.27 2.07 -19.68
C ALA A 76 5.64 2.64 -20.11
N LYS A 77 6.60 2.76 -19.19
CA LYS A 77 7.92 3.36 -19.45
C LYS A 77 9.02 2.47 -18.87
N GLU A 78 9.66 2.91 -17.80
CA GLU A 78 10.69 2.18 -17.08
C GLU A 78 10.08 1.53 -15.84
N ILE A 79 10.05 0.20 -15.83
CA ILE A 79 9.42 -0.57 -14.75
C ILE A 79 10.23 -0.45 -13.46
N ARG A 80 9.57 -0.14 -12.38
CA ARG A 80 10.13 0.00 -11.03
C ARG A 80 10.16 -1.37 -10.33
N TYR A 81 11.11 -2.22 -10.68
CA TYR A 81 11.22 -3.60 -10.18
C TYR A 81 11.51 -3.73 -8.67
N ASP A 82 12.04 -2.67 -8.06
CA ASP A 82 12.35 -2.60 -6.63
C ASP A 82 11.17 -2.08 -5.78
N CYS A 83 9.99 -1.93 -6.39
CA CYS A 83 8.82 -1.37 -5.74
C CYS A 83 7.74 -2.41 -5.47
N THR A 84 7.09 -2.31 -4.31
CA THR A 84 6.04 -3.25 -3.89
C THR A 84 4.75 -2.55 -3.51
N ILE A 85 3.64 -3.25 -3.71
CA ILE A 85 2.33 -2.90 -3.18
C ILE A 85 1.93 -4.01 -2.20
N SER A 86 1.53 -3.64 -0.98
CA SER A 86 0.97 -4.55 0.02
C SER A 86 -0.45 -4.12 0.35
N GLU A 87 -1.37 -5.00 0.12
CA GLU A 87 -2.81 -4.77 0.28
C GLU A 87 -3.35 -5.51 1.50
N MET A 88 -4.58 -5.17 1.94
CA MET A 88 -5.25 -5.80 3.08
C MET A 88 -4.44 -5.76 4.39
N ILE A 89 -3.59 -4.76 4.58
CA ILE A 89 -2.95 -4.54 5.88
C ILE A 89 -4.00 -4.03 6.89
N PHE A 90 -3.68 -4.10 8.18
CA PHE A 90 -4.47 -3.45 9.21
C PHE A 90 -3.55 -2.70 10.18
N VAL A 91 -3.77 -1.39 10.30
CA VAL A 91 -3.05 -0.53 11.26
C VAL A 91 -4.00 -0.17 12.39
N PRO A 92 -3.78 -0.68 13.61
CA PRO A 92 -4.65 -0.37 14.76
C PRO A 92 -4.67 1.13 15.10
N ASP A 93 -5.77 1.62 15.66
CA ASP A 93 -5.96 3.05 15.96
C ASP A 93 -4.95 3.62 16.98
N HIS A 94 -4.40 2.77 17.86
CA HIS A 94 -3.38 3.20 18.81
C HIS A 94 -2.02 3.49 18.15
N ILE A 95 -1.81 3.12 16.90
CA ILE A 95 -0.63 3.49 16.11
C ILE A 95 -0.85 4.90 15.56
N ALA A 96 -0.14 5.87 16.08
CA ALA A 96 -0.23 7.26 15.64
C ALA A 96 0.36 7.44 14.24
N ASP A 97 -0.11 8.44 13.51
CA ASP A 97 0.55 8.84 12.26
C ASP A 97 1.95 9.40 12.56
N GLY A 98 2.93 9.03 11.74
CA GLY A 98 4.31 9.46 11.96
C GLY A 98 5.34 8.66 11.19
N LEU A 99 6.60 8.83 11.56
CA LEU A 99 7.73 8.11 10.97
C LEU A 99 8.03 6.84 11.78
N TYR A 100 8.22 5.76 11.05
CA TYR A 100 8.50 4.43 11.58
C TYR A 100 9.61 3.77 10.77
N LEU A 101 10.29 2.81 11.38
CA LEU A 101 11.05 1.82 10.63
C LEU A 101 10.07 0.72 10.20
N LEU A 102 9.93 0.51 8.90
CA LEU A 102 9.11 -0.56 8.33
C LEU A 102 10.00 -1.77 8.02
N ASN A 103 9.56 -2.94 8.48
CA ASN A 103 10.11 -4.21 8.07
C ASN A 103 9.03 -4.96 7.26
N ILE A 104 9.33 -5.28 6.00
CA ILE A 104 8.46 -6.06 5.13
C ILE A 104 9.03 -7.47 5.04
N GLN A 105 8.24 -8.45 5.51
CA GLN A 105 8.59 -9.86 5.39
C GLN A 105 8.07 -10.39 4.06
N ILE A 106 8.93 -11.06 3.32
CA ILE A 106 8.59 -11.68 2.02
C ILE A 106 8.71 -13.19 2.16
N THR A 107 7.65 -13.89 1.75
CA THR A 107 7.66 -15.35 1.70
C THR A 107 8.43 -15.81 0.45
N ALA A 108 9.24 -16.84 0.59
CA ALA A 108 9.90 -17.50 -0.54
C ALA A 108 8.88 -18.35 -1.31
N LEU A 109 7.96 -17.67 -2.00
CA LEU A 109 6.89 -18.26 -2.81
C LEU A 109 6.96 -17.67 -4.21
N GLU A 110 7.10 -18.52 -5.21
CA GLU A 110 7.11 -18.13 -6.62
C GLU A 110 5.66 -18.07 -7.11
N ASN A 111 5.10 -16.85 -7.10
CA ASN A 111 3.75 -16.54 -7.55
C ASN A 111 3.68 -15.05 -7.92
N ASP A 112 2.57 -14.62 -8.54
CA ASP A 112 2.28 -13.22 -8.85
C ASP A 112 2.07 -12.34 -7.61
N ALA A 113 1.63 -12.94 -6.50
CA ALA A 113 1.54 -12.31 -5.19
C ALA A 113 1.93 -13.29 -4.09
N SER A 114 2.44 -12.80 -2.96
CA SER A 114 2.79 -13.64 -1.81
C SER A 114 2.31 -13.02 -0.50
N PRO A 115 2.00 -13.84 0.53
CA PRO A 115 1.72 -13.32 1.85
C PRO A 115 2.89 -12.51 2.39
N SER A 116 2.60 -11.40 3.05
CA SER A 116 3.56 -10.57 3.75
C SER A 116 3.05 -10.24 5.15
N LYS A 117 3.97 -10.02 6.09
CA LYS A 117 3.66 -9.53 7.43
C LYS A 117 4.49 -8.27 7.71
N PRO A 118 4.02 -7.10 7.32
CA PRO A 118 4.71 -5.86 7.62
C PRO A 118 4.70 -5.55 9.13
N LEU A 119 5.81 -5.07 9.64
CA LEU A 119 5.99 -4.67 11.04
C LEU A 119 6.48 -3.22 11.09
N LEU A 120 5.87 -2.42 11.95
CA LEU A 120 6.27 -1.05 12.24
C LEU A 120 7.01 -0.98 13.58
N PHE A 121 8.19 -0.37 13.57
CA PHE A 121 8.97 -0.07 14.76
C PHE A 121 9.02 1.43 14.99
N GLN A 122 8.63 1.84 16.19
CA GLN A 122 8.65 3.25 16.55
C GLN A 122 10.08 3.78 16.62
N LEU A 123 10.31 4.94 16.02
CA LEU A 123 11.60 5.63 16.13
C LEU A 123 11.65 6.37 17.46
N THR A 124 12.62 6.06 18.29
CA THR A 124 12.90 6.81 19.53
C THR A 124 14.01 7.80 19.31
N LYS A 125 13.78 9.07 19.67
CA LYS A 125 14.89 10.03 19.77
C LYS A 125 15.79 9.60 20.92
N LYS A 126 17.08 9.50 20.67
CA LYS A 126 18.09 9.44 21.74
C LYS A 126 18.28 10.82 22.35
#